data_4bb0d6aee88f13e3c91ecfd7ba2ef199
#
_entry.id   4bb0d6aee88f13e3c91ecfd7ba2ef199
#
_cell.length_a   1.000
_cell.length_b   1.000
_cell.length_c   1.000
_cell.angle_alpha   90.00
_cell.angle_beta   90.00
_cell.angle_gamma   90.00
#
_symmetry.space_group_name_H-M   'P 1'
#
loop_
_entity.id
_entity.type
_entity.pdbx_description
1 polymer ?
#
loop_
_entity_poly.entity_id
_entity_poly.type
_entity_poly.pdbx_seq_one_letter_code
_entity_poly.pdbx_strand_id
1 'polypeptide(L)'
;VFVSANMKYPNEIENSGLAALPPKVYAFGKLVLWSMRDGFQPSLDNLKAPTVRHIALANPKVAPYGMAAEQVMQKHSLLPELQEKLVFGESIAQTNQFITTQSAEVGFTAMSVVLSPTLQGKGQWTPLSPELYTPIEQGVVLIKRKEKENSAARRFYDFLSSSTAKAILQDFGYEVEEGL
;
A
#
# COMPACT_ATOMS: atom_id res chain seq x y z
N VAL A 1 -19.42 3.55 6.68
CA VAL A 1 -18.48 2.96 5.70
C VAL A 1 -17.21 2.59 6.44
N PHE A 2 -16.68 1.42 6.14
CA PHE A 2 -15.35 0.99 6.56
C PHE A 2 -14.48 0.84 5.32
N VAL A 3 -13.31 1.48 5.31
CA VAL A 3 -12.32 1.44 4.23
C VAL A 3 -11.07 0.76 4.78
N SER A 4 -10.52 -0.16 4.02
CA SER A 4 -9.41 -1.03 4.45
C SER A 4 -8.35 -1.13 3.36
N ALA A 5 -7.09 -1.30 3.78
CA ALA A 5 -5.97 -1.56 2.89
C ALA A 5 -5.91 -3.02 2.37
N ASN A 6 -6.90 -3.85 2.71
CA ASN A 6 -7.10 -5.19 2.17
C ASN A 6 -8.57 -5.63 2.30
N MET A 7 -8.90 -6.78 1.70
CA MET A 7 -10.26 -7.35 1.77
C MET A 7 -10.55 -8.18 3.03
N LYS A 8 -9.55 -8.47 3.88
CA LYS A 8 -9.72 -9.31 5.06
C LYS A 8 -10.84 -8.80 5.98
N TYR A 9 -10.71 -7.56 6.46
CA TYR A 9 -11.68 -6.99 7.40
C TYR A 9 -13.04 -6.68 6.77
N PRO A 10 -13.15 -6.15 5.54
CA PRO A 10 -14.43 -6.05 4.83
C PRO A 10 -15.17 -7.39 4.75
N ASN A 11 -14.48 -8.49 4.42
CA ASN A 11 -15.07 -9.83 4.36
C ASN A 11 -15.46 -10.35 5.76
N GLU A 12 -14.67 -10.09 6.80
CA GLU A 12 -15.03 -10.44 8.18
C GLU A 12 -16.30 -9.73 8.64
N ILE A 13 -16.48 -8.44 8.27
CA ILE A 13 -17.69 -7.66 8.55
C ILE A 13 -18.90 -8.29 7.83
N GLU A 14 -18.74 -8.71 6.58
CA GLU A 14 -19.80 -9.37 5.82
C GLU A 14 -20.16 -10.71 6.46
N ASN A 15 -19.17 -11.56 6.74
CA ASN A 15 -19.36 -12.89 7.36
C ASN A 15 -20.04 -12.81 8.75
N SER A 16 -19.81 -11.72 9.47
CA SER A 16 -20.47 -11.44 10.74
C SER A 16 -21.89 -10.89 10.59
N GLY A 17 -22.42 -10.78 9.37
CA GLY A 17 -23.75 -10.26 9.09
C GLY A 17 -23.90 -8.75 9.32
N LEU A 18 -22.80 -8.01 9.49
CA LEU A 18 -22.78 -6.58 9.78
C LEU A 18 -22.65 -5.70 8.53
N ALA A 19 -22.51 -6.28 7.33
CA ALA A 19 -22.49 -5.54 6.07
C ALA A 19 -23.93 -5.23 5.62
N ALA A 20 -24.20 -3.96 5.27
CA ALA A 20 -25.44 -3.54 4.63
C ALA A 20 -25.43 -3.82 3.12
N LEU A 21 -24.25 -3.80 2.52
CA LEU A 21 -23.96 -4.19 1.13
C LEU A 21 -22.70 -5.06 1.11
N PRO A 22 -22.55 -5.94 0.11
CA PRO A 22 -21.33 -6.73 -0.05
C PRO A 22 -20.08 -5.84 -0.09
N PRO A 23 -18.97 -6.29 0.49
CA PRO A 23 -17.71 -5.58 0.34
C PRO A 23 -17.27 -5.57 -1.12
N LYS A 24 -16.52 -4.53 -1.51
CA LYS A 24 -15.96 -4.42 -2.85
C LYS A 24 -14.53 -3.91 -2.82
N VAL A 25 -13.74 -4.34 -3.80
CA VAL A 25 -12.45 -3.72 -4.11
C VAL A 25 -12.74 -2.42 -4.87
N TYR A 26 -12.14 -1.31 -4.43
CA TYR A 26 -12.29 -0.02 -5.11
C TYR A 26 -11.02 0.43 -5.82
N ALA A 27 -9.86 -0.16 -5.49
CA ALA A 27 -8.57 0.12 -6.11
C ALA A 27 -7.54 -0.97 -5.76
N PHE A 28 -6.44 -1.00 -6.52
CA PHE A 28 -5.26 -1.82 -6.23
C PHE A 28 -4.07 -0.91 -5.96
N GLY A 29 -3.40 -1.14 -4.84
CA GLY A 29 -2.19 -0.42 -4.46
C GLY A 29 -0.98 -0.89 -5.27
N LYS A 30 -0.04 0.02 -5.52
CA LYS A 30 1.24 -0.30 -6.17
C LYS A 30 2.39 -0.12 -5.21
N LEU A 31 3.34 -1.07 -5.24
CA LEU A 31 4.52 -1.08 -4.41
C LEU A 31 5.66 -0.36 -5.13
N VAL A 32 6.42 0.46 -4.39
CA VAL A 32 7.63 1.12 -4.89
C VAL A 32 8.79 0.94 -3.91
N LEU A 33 10.02 1.01 -4.42
CA LEU A 33 11.21 1.30 -3.63
C LEU A 33 11.40 2.81 -3.59
N TRP A 34 11.70 3.36 -2.41
CA TRP A 34 11.87 4.79 -2.21
C TRP A 34 13.06 5.11 -1.31
N SER A 35 13.80 6.14 -1.66
CA SER A 35 14.93 6.65 -0.87
C SER A 35 14.92 8.17 -0.86
N MET A 36 15.24 8.75 0.29
CA MET A 36 15.47 10.20 0.45
C MET A 36 16.94 10.57 0.26
N ARG A 37 17.81 9.58 0.01
CA ARG A 37 19.25 9.78 -0.10
C ARG A 37 19.62 10.36 -1.47
N ASP A 38 20.33 11.47 -1.46
CA ASP A 38 20.80 12.11 -2.69
C ASP A 38 21.71 11.18 -3.50
N GLY A 39 21.49 11.13 -4.82
CA GLY A 39 22.28 10.32 -5.74
C GLY A 39 22.10 8.81 -5.62
N PHE A 40 21.17 8.33 -4.75
CA PHE A 40 20.86 6.91 -4.65
C PHE A 40 19.65 6.56 -5.52
N GLN A 41 19.86 5.70 -6.53
CA GLN A 41 18.79 5.16 -7.35
C GLN A 41 18.24 3.89 -6.71
N PRO A 42 16.98 3.90 -6.19
CA PRO A 42 16.38 2.70 -5.62
C PRO A 42 16.15 1.62 -6.70
N SER A 43 16.73 0.44 -6.49
CA SER A 43 16.51 -0.75 -7.31
C SER A 43 16.73 -1.99 -6.47
N LEU A 44 16.22 -3.15 -6.89
CA LEU A 44 16.42 -4.41 -6.17
C LEU A 44 17.90 -4.77 -6.06
N ASP A 45 18.68 -4.51 -7.10
CA ASP A 45 20.13 -4.79 -7.10
C ASP A 45 20.87 -3.89 -6.11
N ASN A 46 20.48 -2.61 -6.01
CA ASN A 46 21.12 -1.64 -5.12
C ASN A 46 20.80 -1.89 -3.64
N LEU A 47 19.83 -2.72 -3.29
CA LEU A 47 19.58 -3.13 -1.90
C LEU A 47 20.76 -3.89 -1.28
N LYS A 48 21.55 -4.58 -2.12
CA LYS A 48 22.74 -5.32 -1.69
C LYS A 48 23.94 -4.43 -1.40
N ALA A 49 23.95 -3.20 -1.92
CA ALA A 49 25.09 -2.30 -1.79
C ALA A 49 25.56 -2.18 -0.33
N PRO A 50 26.89 -2.15 -0.07
CA PRO A 50 27.43 -1.99 1.29
C PRO A 50 27.01 -0.69 1.96
N THR A 51 26.63 0.32 1.18
CA THR A 51 26.15 1.61 1.66
C THR A 51 24.68 1.58 2.11
N VAL A 52 23.93 0.50 1.84
CA VAL A 52 22.58 0.25 2.33
C VAL A 52 22.70 -0.65 3.55
N ARG A 53 22.49 -0.09 4.73
CA ARG A 53 22.54 -0.78 6.03
C ARG A 53 21.16 -1.12 6.54
N HIS A 54 20.17 -0.29 6.25
CA HIS A 54 18.78 -0.46 6.69
C HIS A 54 17.82 -0.33 5.49
N ILE A 55 16.92 -1.28 5.39
CA ILE A 55 15.85 -1.33 4.38
C ILE A 55 14.52 -1.35 5.13
N ALA A 56 13.76 -0.28 5.03
CA ALA A 56 12.47 -0.17 5.71
C ALA A 56 11.36 -0.90 4.94
N LEU A 57 10.52 -1.65 5.65
CA LEU A 57 9.27 -2.19 5.13
C LEU A 57 8.26 -2.31 6.27
N ALA A 58 6.97 -2.29 5.93
CA ALA A 58 5.94 -2.55 6.92
C ALA A 58 5.96 -4.03 7.34
N ASN A 59 5.54 -4.32 8.58
CA ASN A 59 5.53 -5.68 9.10
C ASN A 59 4.66 -6.59 8.21
N PRO A 60 5.23 -7.62 7.53
CA PRO A 60 4.51 -8.46 6.58
C PRO A 60 3.42 -9.30 7.23
N LYS A 61 3.46 -9.52 8.56
CA LYS A 61 2.43 -10.27 9.28
C LYS A 61 1.09 -9.53 9.37
N VAL A 62 1.09 -8.20 9.25
CA VAL A 62 -0.10 -7.36 9.47
C VAL A 62 -0.36 -6.34 8.38
N ALA A 63 0.63 -6.02 7.55
CA ALA A 63 0.54 -4.96 6.55
C ALA A 63 0.64 -5.51 5.11
N PRO A 64 -0.36 -5.25 4.23
CA PRO A 64 -0.36 -5.74 2.84
C PRO A 64 0.87 -5.33 2.03
N TYR A 65 1.33 -4.10 2.17
CA TYR A 65 2.55 -3.62 1.50
C TYR A 65 3.82 -4.31 2.01
N GLY A 66 3.85 -4.70 3.29
CA GLY A 66 4.92 -5.50 3.85
C GLY A 66 4.96 -6.91 3.27
N MET A 67 3.79 -7.56 3.15
CA MET A 67 3.67 -8.87 2.47
C MET A 67 4.14 -8.79 1.01
N ALA A 68 3.72 -7.75 0.29
CA ALA A 68 4.14 -7.54 -1.09
C ALA A 68 5.67 -7.36 -1.20
N ALA A 69 6.28 -6.57 -0.30
CA ALA A 69 7.73 -6.38 -0.25
C ALA A 69 8.47 -7.70 0.02
N GLU A 70 7.99 -8.50 0.96
CA GLU A 70 8.56 -9.81 1.25
C GLU A 70 8.48 -10.74 0.03
N GLN A 71 7.32 -10.80 -0.66
CA GLN A 71 7.13 -11.59 -1.88
C GLN A 71 8.08 -11.18 -3.00
N VAL A 72 8.29 -9.87 -3.20
CA VAL A 72 9.28 -9.37 -4.18
C VAL A 72 10.67 -9.89 -3.85
N MET A 73 11.09 -9.74 -2.59
CA MET A 73 12.42 -10.21 -2.14
C MET A 73 12.55 -11.73 -2.24
N GLN A 74 11.50 -12.50 -1.97
CA GLN A 74 11.46 -13.96 -2.13
C GLN A 74 11.64 -14.36 -3.59
N LYS A 75 10.87 -13.77 -4.52
CA LYS A 75 10.95 -14.08 -5.95
C LYS A 75 12.33 -13.80 -6.55
N HIS A 76 13.05 -12.83 -6.01
CA HIS A 76 14.41 -12.48 -6.42
C HIS A 76 15.51 -13.15 -5.58
N SER A 77 15.14 -14.08 -4.67
CA SER A 77 16.08 -14.77 -3.76
C SER A 77 16.93 -13.80 -2.90
N LEU A 78 16.36 -12.63 -2.58
CA LEU A 78 17.06 -11.57 -1.84
C LEU A 78 16.96 -11.71 -0.31
N LEU A 79 15.91 -12.38 0.20
CA LEU A 79 15.64 -12.45 1.63
C LEU A 79 16.82 -12.94 2.49
N PRO A 80 17.51 -14.04 2.12
CA PRO A 80 18.62 -14.53 2.95
C PRO A 80 19.76 -13.53 3.08
N GLU A 81 20.03 -12.77 2.02
CA GLU A 81 21.12 -11.80 1.98
C GLU A 81 20.76 -10.48 2.68
N LEU A 82 19.48 -10.08 2.60
CA LEU A 82 19.01 -8.79 3.11
C LEU A 82 18.44 -8.86 4.53
N GLN A 83 18.21 -10.04 5.08
CA GLN A 83 17.49 -10.24 6.34
C GLN A 83 18.03 -9.37 7.49
N GLU A 84 19.34 -9.24 7.63
CA GLU A 84 19.96 -8.44 8.69
C GLU A 84 19.82 -6.92 8.48
N LYS A 85 19.48 -6.50 7.26
CA LYS A 85 19.24 -5.09 6.92
C LYS A 85 17.79 -4.66 7.09
N LEU A 86 16.85 -5.60 7.27
CA LEU A 86 15.43 -5.30 7.30
C LEU A 86 15.01 -4.61 8.59
N VAL A 87 14.33 -3.48 8.47
CA VAL A 87 13.73 -2.74 9.58
C VAL A 87 12.22 -2.68 9.38
N PHE A 88 11.48 -3.20 10.35
CA PHE A 88 10.03 -3.35 10.26
C PHE A 88 9.30 -2.20 10.94
N GLY A 89 8.45 -1.50 10.19
CA GLY A 89 7.47 -0.58 10.74
C GLY A 89 6.17 -1.31 11.06
N GLU A 90 5.52 -0.97 12.17
CA GLU A 90 4.20 -1.51 12.54
C GLU A 90 3.10 -1.10 11.55
N SER A 91 3.37 -0.07 10.74
CA SER A 91 2.48 0.43 9.70
C SER A 91 3.27 1.02 8.54
N ILE A 92 2.59 1.24 7.39
CA ILE A 92 3.19 1.95 6.26
C ILE A 92 3.59 3.38 6.66
N ALA A 93 2.87 4.03 7.55
CA ALA A 93 3.19 5.37 8.03
C ALA A 93 4.53 5.40 8.80
N GLN A 94 4.76 4.43 9.69
CA GLN A 94 6.04 4.33 10.40
C GLN A 94 7.18 3.94 9.46
N THR A 95 6.92 3.06 8.50
CA THR A 95 7.90 2.73 7.45
C THR A 95 8.32 3.98 6.67
N ASN A 96 7.36 4.81 6.29
CA ASN A 96 7.64 6.08 5.62
C ASN A 96 8.45 7.04 6.49
N GLN A 97 8.23 7.03 7.80
CA GLN A 97 9.02 7.84 8.73
C GLN A 97 10.48 7.39 8.74
N PHE A 98 10.77 6.09 8.74
CA PHE A 98 12.15 5.61 8.66
C PHE A 98 12.86 6.07 7.37
N ILE A 99 12.14 6.09 6.24
CA ILE A 99 12.69 6.56 4.97
C ILE A 99 12.88 8.08 4.98
N THR A 100 11.89 8.85 5.41
CA THR A 100 11.93 10.33 5.39
C THR A 100 12.94 10.92 6.37
N THR A 101 13.19 10.26 7.49
CA THR A 101 14.23 10.65 8.45
C THR A 101 15.62 10.10 8.10
N GLN A 102 15.72 9.32 7.00
CA GLN A 102 16.92 8.60 6.59
C GLN A 102 17.47 7.65 7.69
N SER A 103 16.61 7.19 8.60
CA SER A 103 16.94 6.10 9.53
C SER A 103 17.04 4.76 8.79
N ALA A 104 16.44 4.67 7.60
CA ALA A 104 16.71 3.65 6.61
C ALA A 104 17.10 4.33 5.29
N GLU A 105 18.12 3.82 4.62
CA GLU A 105 18.64 4.37 3.37
C GLU A 105 17.63 4.22 2.23
N VAL A 106 16.82 3.18 2.27
CA VAL A 106 15.79 2.84 1.27
C VAL A 106 14.67 2.07 1.95
N GLY A 107 13.48 2.05 1.36
CA GLY A 107 12.40 1.21 1.85
C GLY A 107 11.34 0.93 0.81
N PHE A 108 10.49 -0.03 1.14
CA PHE A 108 9.30 -0.38 0.36
C PHE A 108 8.10 0.40 0.86
N THR A 109 7.42 1.10 -0.03
CA THR A 109 6.23 1.87 0.32
C THR A 109 5.17 1.85 -0.78
N ALA A 110 4.03 2.49 -0.53
CA ALA A 110 2.97 2.64 -1.51
C ALA A 110 3.30 3.75 -2.52
N MET A 111 2.96 3.56 -3.79
CA MET A 111 3.10 4.59 -4.83
C MET A 111 2.31 5.86 -4.45
N SER A 112 1.15 5.71 -3.83
CA SER A 112 0.33 6.84 -3.38
C SER A 112 1.00 7.74 -2.33
N VAL A 113 2.00 7.23 -1.62
CA VAL A 113 2.79 8.01 -0.67
C VAL A 113 3.73 8.96 -1.41
N VAL A 114 4.51 8.44 -2.35
CA VAL A 114 5.51 9.23 -3.10
C VAL A 114 4.87 10.21 -4.07
N LEU A 115 3.62 9.96 -4.50
CA LEU A 115 2.81 10.86 -5.33
C LEU A 115 1.97 11.84 -4.50
N SER A 116 1.96 11.73 -3.17
CA SER A 116 1.19 12.65 -2.33
C SER A 116 1.73 14.09 -2.44
N PRO A 117 0.88 15.13 -2.32
CA PRO A 117 1.30 16.53 -2.44
C PRO A 117 2.44 16.94 -1.50
N THR A 118 2.54 16.28 -0.34
CA THR A 118 3.57 16.56 0.66
C THR A 118 4.93 15.93 0.35
N LEU A 119 4.95 14.85 -0.45
CA LEU A 119 6.15 14.04 -0.72
C LEU A 119 6.52 13.99 -2.20
N GLN A 120 5.64 14.45 -3.09
CA GLN A 120 5.91 14.52 -4.51
C GLN A 120 7.19 15.31 -4.80
N GLY A 121 8.08 14.73 -5.60
CA GLY A 121 9.38 15.31 -5.93
C GLY A 121 10.44 15.18 -4.85
N LYS A 122 10.16 14.50 -3.71
CA LYS A 122 11.14 14.26 -2.65
C LYS A 122 11.76 12.87 -2.77
N GLY A 123 13.09 12.85 -2.82
CA GLY A 123 13.86 11.62 -2.99
C GLY A 123 13.72 11.00 -4.38
N GLN A 124 14.16 9.76 -4.50
CA GLN A 124 14.06 8.96 -5.73
C GLN A 124 13.24 7.71 -5.43
N TRP A 125 12.41 7.29 -6.37
CA TRP A 125 11.64 6.06 -6.23
C TRP A 125 11.55 5.30 -7.56
N THR A 126 11.35 3.99 -7.47
CA THR A 126 11.21 3.08 -8.60
C THR A 126 9.99 2.18 -8.38
N PRO A 127 9.05 2.10 -9.33
CA PRO A 127 7.93 1.18 -9.23
C PRO A 127 8.41 -0.27 -9.36
N LEU A 128 7.76 -1.17 -8.64
CA LEU A 128 7.96 -2.61 -8.75
C LEU A 128 6.84 -3.24 -9.57
N SER A 129 7.20 -4.20 -10.44
CA SER A 129 6.20 -4.87 -11.29
C SER A 129 5.11 -5.52 -10.44
N PRO A 130 3.82 -5.30 -10.74
CA PRO A 130 2.70 -5.95 -10.05
C PRO A 130 2.74 -7.49 -10.11
N GLU A 131 3.42 -8.06 -11.10
CA GLU A 131 3.59 -9.51 -11.23
C GLU A 131 4.47 -10.11 -10.13
N LEU A 132 5.22 -9.29 -9.41
CA LEU A 132 6.14 -9.74 -8.36
C LEU A 132 5.45 -10.01 -7.02
N TYR A 133 4.22 -9.58 -6.84
CA TYR A 133 3.49 -9.72 -5.57
C TYR A 133 1.98 -9.94 -5.81
N THR A 134 1.31 -10.44 -4.79
CA THR A 134 -0.15 -10.57 -4.79
C THR A 134 -0.79 -9.16 -4.86
N PRO A 135 -1.83 -8.95 -5.68
CA PRO A 135 -2.52 -7.67 -5.78
C PRO A 135 -2.89 -7.09 -4.41
N ILE A 136 -2.57 -5.81 -4.19
CA ILE A 136 -2.85 -5.12 -2.93
C ILE A 136 -4.24 -4.50 -3.04
N GLU A 137 -5.28 -5.32 -2.82
CA GLU A 137 -6.68 -4.93 -2.92
C GLU A 137 -7.05 -3.92 -1.83
N GLN A 138 -7.61 -2.78 -2.22
CA GLN A 138 -8.17 -1.80 -1.30
C GLN A 138 -9.67 -2.05 -1.17
N GLY A 139 -10.12 -2.42 0.02
CA GLY A 139 -11.48 -2.84 0.27
C GLY A 139 -12.37 -1.78 0.89
N VAL A 140 -13.67 -1.80 0.58
CA VAL A 140 -14.69 -0.98 1.23
C VAL A 140 -15.93 -1.80 1.53
N VAL A 141 -16.55 -1.56 2.67
CA VAL A 141 -17.85 -2.16 3.05
C VAL A 141 -18.75 -1.14 3.72
N LEU A 142 -20.06 -1.21 3.40
CA LEU A 142 -21.08 -0.41 4.06
C LEU A 142 -21.62 -1.19 5.27
N ILE A 143 -21.43 -0.63 6.47
CA ILE A 143 -21.82 -1.29 7.72
C ILE A 143 -23.31 -1.05 7.99
N LYS A 144 -24.04 -2.11 8.40
CA LYS A 144 -25.41 -2.03 8.90
C LYS A 144 -25.47 -1.14 10.15
N ARG A 145 -26.55 -0.36 10.24
CA ARG A 145 -26.93 0.35 11.48
C ARG A 145 -28.28 -0.14 11.95
N LYS A 146 -28.47 -0.14 13.27
CA LYS A 146 -29.77 -0.51 13.88
C LYS A 146 -30.88 0.48 13.55
N GLU A 147 -30.52 1.72 13.30
CA GLU A 147 -31.42 2.81 12.93
C GLU A 147 -31.35 3.08 11.42
N LYS A 148 -32.05 4.12 10.96
CA LYS A 148 -32.16 4.49 9.56
C LYS A 148 -30.80 4.54 8.85
N GLU A 149 -30.77 4.04 7.62
CA GLU A 149 -29.58 4.06 6.76
C GLU A 149 -28.97 5.47 6.69
N ASN A 150 -27.65 5.56 6.85
CA ASN A 150 -26.93 6.82 6.72
C ASN A 150 -26.71 7.11 5.23
N SER A 151 -27.53 8.00 4.66
CA SER A 151 -27.48 8.37 3.25
C SER A 151 -26.13 8.94 2.81
N ALA A 152 -25.39 9.63 3.71
CA ALA A 152 -24.05 10.13 3.41
C ALA A 152 -23.03 8.98 3.30
N ALA A 153 -23.11 7.99 4.19
CA ALA A 153 -22.28 6.80 4.12
C ALA A 153 -22.52 6.00 2.84
N ARG A 154 -23.80 5.87 2.44
CA ARG A 154 -24.18 5.22 1.18
C ARG A 154 -23.62 5.97 -0.02
N ARG A 155 -23.78 7.29 -0.09
CA ARG A 155 -23.25 8.11 -1.17
C ARG A 155 -21.73 8.00 -1.28
N PHE A 156 -21.02 7.97 -0.15
CA PHE A 156 -19.54 7.80 -0.17
C PHE A 156 -19.14 6.40 -0.66
N TYR A 157 -19.85 5.34 -0.22
CA TYR A 157 -19.61 3.99 -0.70
C TYR A 157 -19.80 3.89 -2.23
N ASP A 158 -20.87 4.49 -2.76
CA ASP A 158 -21.15 4.51 -4.20
C ASP A 158 -20.16 5.41 -4.96
N PHE A 159 -19.77 6.56 -4.39
CA PHE A 159 -18.79 7.49 -4.96
C PHE A 159 -17.44 6.83 -5.28
N LEU A 160 -16.95 5.91 -4.44
CA LEU A 160 -15.66 5.24 -4.67
C LEU A 160 -15.60 4.44 -6.00
N SER A 161 -16.76 4.12 -6.60
CA SER A 161 -16.84 3.48 -7.92
C SER A 161 -17.10 4.47 -9.06
N SER A 162 -17.22 5.76 -8.77
CA SER A 162 -17.48 6.79 -9.79
C SER A 162 -16.22 7.09 -10.62
N SER A 163 -16.42 7.61 -11.84
CA SER A 163 -15.34 8.07 -12.70
C SER A 163 -14.45 9.13 -12.04
N THR A 164 -15.06 10.03 -11.26
CA THR A 164 -14.32 11.06 -10.51
C THR A 164 -13.41 10.44 -9.46
N ALA A 165 -13.89 9.48 -8.67
CA ALA A 165 -13.08 8.81 -7.67
C ALA A 165 -11.96 7.97 -8.33
N LYS A 166 -12.28 7.27 -9.42
CA LYS A 166 -11.30 6.51 -10.20
C LYS A 166 -10.18 7.40 -10.71
N ALA A 167 -10.49 8.57 -11.29
CA ALA A 167 -9.49 9.53 -11.76
C ALA A 167 -8.57 9.99 -10.61
N ILE A 168 -9.15 10.36 -9.45
CA ILE A 168 -8.37 10.75 -8.27
C ILE A 168 -7.45 9.61 -7.82
N LEU A 169 -7.94 8.37 -7.76
CA LEU A 169 -7.16 7.21 -7.36
C LEU A 169 -6.00 6.96 -8.33
N GLN A 170 -6.24 7.09 -9.65
CA GLN A 170 -5.20 6.95 -10.68
C GLN A 170 -4.12 8.04 -10.55
N ASP A 171 -4.48 9.29 -10.27
CA ASP A 171 -3.53 10.38 -10.03
C ASP A 171 -2.60 10.08 -8.84
N PHE A 172 -3.10 9.34 -7.84
CA PHE A 172 -2.31 8.85 -6.72
C PHE A 172 -1.63 7.49 -6.98
N GLY A 173 -1.63 7.01 -8.22
CA GLY A 173 -0.92 5.80 -8.64
C GLY A 173 -1.60 4.49 -8.28
N TYR A 174 -2.85 4.51 -7.85
CA TYR A 174 -3.65 3.29 -7.73
C TYR A 174 -4.06 2.77 -9.10
N GLU A 175 -4.19 1.45 -9.21
CA GLU A 175 -4.87 0.84 -10.33
C GLU A 175 -6.36 0.67 -9.98
N VAL A 176 -7.24 0.95 -10.94
CA VAL A 176 -8.69 0.81 -10.79
C VAL A 176 -9.21 -0.03 -11.94
N GLU A 177 -10.17 -0.92 -11.65
CA GLU A 177 -10.82 -1.66 -12.72
C GLU A 177 -11.60 -0.68 -13.61
N GLU A 178 -11.31 -0.72 -14.90
CA GLU A 178 -12.18 -0.09 -15.89
C GLU A 178 -13.50 -0.86 -15.85
N GLY A 179 -14.59 -0.18 -15.50
CA GLY A 179 -15.91 -0.79 -15.34
C GLY A 179 -16.35 -1.54 -16.59
N LEU A 180 -16.92 -2.72 -16.37
CA LEU A 180 -17.77 -3.42 -17.33
C LEU A 180 -18.96 -2.55 -17.71
#